data_2b43da1046868dcdff88aa8af9538e53
#
_entry.id   2b43da1046868dcdff88aa8af9538e53
#
_cell.length_a   1.000
_cell.length_b   1.000
_cell.length_c   1.000
_cell.angle_alpha   90.00
_cell.angle_beta   90.00
_cell.angle_gamma   90.00
#
_symmetry.space_group_name_H-M   'P 1'
#
loop_
_entity.id
_entity.type
_entity.pdbx_description
1 polymer ?
#
loop_
_entity_poly.entity_id
_entity_poly.type
_entity_poly.pdbx_seq_one_letter_code
_entity_poly.pdbx_strand_id
1 'polypeptide(L)'
;VMQNMKLAAFIDLEDALGVDFIKNTVRVSDIVVPGRGGETVTLEITDGGCDIVPRWASDGTLTRMDFRAHVSATVLEAGGRADLDSVDYAAYLTEQLEDYVTEKISRVLSLSAKLGADFLALGSAAELSDPALYRLLPMQFDSYLGELEMRVAVKGQISHSNDIRRSVQQVVST
;
A
#
# COMPACT_ATOMS: atom_id res chain seq x y z
N VAL A 1 16.70 2.12 -7.40
CA VAL A 1 16.44 3.53 -7.74
C VAL A 1 17.68 4.12 -8.37
N MET A 2 17.51 4.76 -9.51
CA MET A 2 18.60 5.45 -10.22
C MET A 2 18.32 6.95 -10.23
N GLN A 3 19.31 7.76 -9.89
CA GLN A 3 19.25 9.21 -9.94
C GLN A 3 20.52 9.75 -10.61
N ASN A 4 20.36 10.62 -11.62
CA ASN A 4 21.48 11.19 -12.38
C ASN A 4 22.49 10.12 -12.88
N MET A 5 21.99 8.99 -13.40
CA MET A 5 22.75 7.82 -13.85
C MET A 5 23.58 7.13 -12.75
N LYS A 6 23.36 7.40 -11.48
CA LYS A 6 23.96 6.71 -10.34
C LYS A 6 22.92 5.92 -9.57
N LEU A 7 23.34 4.76 -9.03
CA LEU A 7 22.47 3.99 -8.13
C LEU A 7 22.35 4.76 -6.82
N ALA A 8 21.13 5.22 -6.51
CA ALA A 8 20.84 5.98 -5.29
C ALA A 8 20.39 5.09 -4.14
N ALA A 9 19.58 4.06 -4.43
CA ALA A 9 19.13 3.10 -3.43
C ALA A 9 18.62 1.81 -4.09
N PHE A 10 18.58 0.74 -3.30
CA PHE A 10 17.80 -0.46 -3.59
C PHE A 10 16.45 -0.35 -2.88
N ILE A 11 15.41 -0.87 -3.51
CA ILE A 11 14.10 -1.08 -2.88
C ILE A 11 14.07 -2.56 -2.51
N ASP A 12 13.86 -2.85 -1.23
CA ASP A 12 13.72 -4.21 -0.76
C ASP A 12 12.44 -4.84 -1.33
N LEU A 13 12.42 -6.18 -1.42
CA LEU A 13 11.26 -6.90 -1.93
C LEU A 13 10.00 -6.60 -1.10
N GLU A 14 10.17 -6.39 0.20
CA GLU A 14 9.08 -6.02 1.11
C GLU A 14 8.48 -4.63 0.81
N ASP A 15 9.29 -3.69 0.33
CA ASP A 15 8.87 -2.35 -0.03
C ASP A 15 8.36 -2.26 -1.48
N ALA A 16 8.64 -3.26 -2.31
CA ALA A 16 8.19 -3.32 -3.70
C ALA A 16 6.66 -3.25 -3.81
N LEU A 17 5.94 -3.87 -2.87
CA LEU A 17 4.49 -3.82 -2.81
C LEU A 17 3.97 -2.37 -2.70
N GLY A 18 4.61 -1.52 -1.90
CA GLY A 18 4.25 -0.09 -1.81
C GLY A 18 4.41 0.65 -3.13
N VAL A 19 5.45 0.32 -3.90
CA VAL A 19 5.63 0.86 -5.26
C VAL A 19 4.54 0.38 -6.20
N ASP A 20 4.19 -0.92 -6.13
CA ASP A 20 3.15 -1.52 -6.98
C ASP A 20 1.77 -0.89 -6.71
N PHE A 21 1.43 -0.59 -5.45
CA PHE A 21 0.21 0.16 -5.13
C PHE A 21 0.21 1.54 -5.77
N ILE A 22 1.26 2.34 -5.59
CA ILE A 22 1.35 3.71 -6.13
C ILE A 22 1.31 3.70 -7.67
N LYS A 23 1.89 2.69 -8.30
CA LYS A 23 1.93 2.56 -9.77
C LYS A 23 0.75 1.81 -10.37
N ASN A 24 -0.21 1.35 -9.55
CA ASN A 24 -1.34 0.54 -9.98
C ASN A 24 -0.90 -0.72 -10.74
N THR A 25 0.16 -1.39 -10.26
CA THR A 25 0.73 -2.62 -10.83
C THR A 25 0.65 -3.79 -9.87
N VAL A 26 -0.21 -3.70 -8.87
CA VAL A 26 -0.40 -4.75 -7.85
C VAL A 26 -0.74 -6.08 -8.52
N ARG A 27 -0.02 -7.10 -8.10
CA ARG A 27 -0.23 -8.49 -8.53
C ARG A 27 -0.68 -9.33 -7.36
N VAL A 28 -1.29 -10.47 -7.65
CA VAL A 28 -1.60 -11.48 -6.65
C VAL A 28 -0.34 -11.82 -5.85
N SER A 29 -0.42 -11.66 -4.54
CA SER A 29 0.69 -11.89 -3.62
C SER A 29 0.19 -12.25 -2.23
N ASP A 30 0.92 -13.13 -1.56
CA ASP A 30 0.62 -13.53 -0.20
C ASP A 30 1.30 -12.60 0.80
N ILE A 31 0.55 -12.22 1.83
CA ILE A 31 1.04 -11.47 2.98
C ILE A 31 0.64 -12.18 4.26
N VAL A 32 1.42 -11.95 5.31
CA VAL A 32 1.13 -12.48 6.65
C VAL A 32 0.82 -11.33 7.58
N VAL A 33 -0.32 -11.41 8.23
CA VAL A 33 -0.77 -10.42 9.22
C VAL A 33 -1.00 -11.10 10.58
N PRO A 34 -0.92 -10.37 11.70
CA PRO A 34 -1.23 -10.93 13.00
C PRO A 34 -2.73 -11.19 13.15
N GLY A 35 -3.08 -12.34 13.73
CA GLY A 35 -4.40 -12.64 14.21
C GLY A 35 -4.63 -12.12 15.63
N ARG A 36 -5.89 -12.04 16.07
CA ARG A 36 -6.28 -11.45 17.35
C ARG A 36 -5.77 -12.23 18.57
N GLY A 37 -5.58 -13.54 18.44
CA GLY A 37 -5.11 -14.43 19.50
C GLY A 37 -3.59 -14.68 19.50
N GLY A 38 -2.83 -13.97 18.68
CA GLY A 38 -1.37 -14.16 18.51
C GLY A 38 -0.99 -15.19 17.45
N GLU A 39 -1.98 -15.75 16.77
CA GLU A 39 -1.78 -16.56 15.56
C GLU A 39 -1.36 -15.68 14.37
N THR A 40 -0.88 -16.29 13.31
CA THR A 40 -0.66 -15.64 12.03
C THR A 40 -1.77 -15.98 11.04
N VAL A 41 -2.14 -15.02 10.21
CA VAL A 41 -3.11 -15.21 9.13
C VAL A 41 -2.44 -14.87 7.82
N THR A 42 -2.52 -15.78 6.85
CA THR A 42 -2.05 -15.54 5.48
C THR A 42 -3.21 -15.03 4.65
N LEU A 43 -3.01 -13.87 4.06
CA LEU A 43 -3.95 -13.23 3.14
C LEU A 43 -3.35 -13.21 1.74
N GLU A 44 -4.12 -13.56 0.74
CA GLU A 44 -3.78 -13.36 -0.66
C GLU A 44 -4.38 -12.04 -1.12
N ILE A 45 -3.53 -11.07 -1.48
CA ILE A 45 -3.98 -9.85 -2.15
C ILE A 45 -4.41 -10.21 -3.56
N THR A 46 -5.66 -9.96 -3.90
CA THR A 46 -6.25 -10.30 -5.20
C THR A 46 -6.40 -9.09 -6.11
N ASP A 47 -6.51 -7.90 -5.53
CA ASP A 47 -6.64 -6.64 -6.24
C ASP A 47 -6.17 -5.48 -5.38
N GLY A 48 -5.68 -4.40 -6.02
CA GLY A 48 -5.27 -3.19 -5.31
C GLY A 48 -4.79 -2.10 -6.25
N GLY A 49 -4.86 -0.88 -5.74
CA GLY A 49 -4.40 0.30 -6.48
C GLY A 49 -4.43 1.55 -5.61
N CYS A 50 -3.97 2.67 -6.18
CA CYS A 50 -3.88 3.94 -5.48
C CYS A 50 -4.17 5.11 -6.41
N ASP A 51 -5.11 5.95 -6.01
CA ASP A 51 -5.33 7.26 -6.63
C ASP A 51 -4.47 8.31 -5.95
N ILE A 52 -3.71 9.07 -6.74
CA ILE A 52 -2.87 10.16 -6.28
C ILE A 52 -3.59 11.46 -6.56
N VAL A 53 -3.89 12.22 -5.51
CA VAL A 53 -4.66 13.47 -5.60
C VAL A 53 -3.82 14.64 -5.09
N PRO A 54 -3.16 15.40 -5.99
CA PRO A 54 -2.43 16.61 -5.63
C PRO A 54 -3.38 17.69 -5.08
N ARG A 55 -2.92 18.44 -4.10
CA ARG A 55 -3.66 19.54 -3.48
C ARG A 55 -2.94 20.86 -3.65
N TRP A 56 -3.55 21.72 -4.41
CA TRP A 56 -3.06 23.05 -4.71
C TRP A 56 -3.74 24.08 -3.81
N ALA A 57 -2.97 25.00 -3.26
CA ALA A 57 -3.51 26.16 -2.56
C ALA A 57 -4.03 27.21 -3.57
N SER A 58 -4.76 28.19 -3.07
CA SER A 58 -5.34 29.27 -3.91
C SER A 58 -4.29 30.16 -4.60
N ASP A 59 -3.06 30.16 -4.08
CA ASP A 59 -1.91 30.88 -4.65
C ASP A 59 -1.15 30.05 -5.70
N GLY A 60 -1.62 28.81 -5.99
CA GLY A 60 -1.00 27.92 -6.95
C GLY A 60 0.13 27.05 -6.38
N THR A 61 0.38 27.10 -5.07
CA THR A 61 1.39 26.25 -4.42
C THR A 61 0.88 24.83 -4.25
N LEU A 62 1.69 23.83 -4.62
CA LEU A 62 1.41 22.44 -4.28
C LEU A 62 1.72 22.21 -2.80
N THR A 63 0.68 21.95 -1.99
CA THR A 63 0.81 21.86 -0.53
C THR A 63 0.84 20.44 -0.02
N ARG A 64 0.15 19.51 -0.72
CA ARG A 64 -0.05 18.14 -0.24
C ARG A 64 -0.36 17.20 -1.39
N MET A 65 -0.04 15.93 -1.19
CA MET A 65 -0.56 14.83 -2.02
C MET A 65 -1.32 13.84 -1.15
N ASP A 66 -2.57 13.55 -1.52
CA ASP A 66 -3.39 12.52 -0.89
C ASP A 66 -3.28 11.24 -1.70
N PHE A 67 -2.91 10.14 -1.04
CA PHE A 67 -2.85 8.79 -1.60
C PHE A 67 -4.05 8.00 -1.08
N ARG A 68 -4.96 7.64 -1.98
CA ARG A 68 -6.17 6.89 -1.65
C ARG A 68 -6.04 5.50 -2.24
N ALA A 69 -5.59 4.57 -1.42
CA ALA A 69 -5.42 3.19 -1.85
C ALA A 69 -6.67 2.35 -1.53
N HIS A 70 -6.90 1.35 -2.36
CA HIS A 70 -7.82 0.27 -2.09
C HIS A 70 -7.09 -1.06 -2.19
N VAL A 71 -7.53 -2.05 -1.44
CA VAL A 71 -6.98 -3.39 -1.44
C VAL A 71 -8.05 -4.42 -1.19
N SER A 72 -8.07 -5.49 -1.99
CA SER A 72 -8.91 -6.67 -1.77
C SER A 72 -8.03 -7.87 -1.49
N ALA A 73 -8.40 -8.67 -0.49
CA ALA A 73 -7.69 -9.88 -0.15
C ALA A 73 -8.63 -11.02 0.21
N THR A 74 -8.13 -12.24 0.11
CA THR A 74 -8.81 -13.48 0.52
C THR A 74 -8.00 -14.17 1.59
N VAL A 75 -8.64 -14.73 2.61
CA VAL A 75 -7.97 -15.53 3.62
C VAL A 75 -7.58 -16.87 3.00
N LEU A 76 -6.28 -17.18 2.95
CA LEU A 76 -5.75 -18.47 2.51
C LEU A 76 -5.61 -19.44 3.69
N GLU A 77 -5.02 -18.97 4.78
CA GLU A 77 -4.73 -19.78 5.94
C GLU A 77 -4.85 -18.95 7.22
N ALA A 78 -5.44 -19.52 8.24
CA ALA A 78 -5.49 -18.94 9.56
C ALA A 78 -5.04 -19.98 10.59
N GLY A 79 -4.05 -19.64 11.39
CA GLY A 79 -3.60 -20.49 12.48
C GLY A 79 -4.60 -20.54 13.64
N GLY A 80 -4.56 -21.61 14.43
CA GLY A 80 -5.32 -21.70 15.67
C GLY A 80 -6.83 -21.87 15.48
N ARG A 81 -7.60 -21.25 16.38
CA ARG A 81 -9.08 -21.32 16.40
C ARG A 81 -9.69 -20.00 15.93
N ALA A 82 -9.17 -19.42 14.86
CA ALA A 82 -9.72 -18.21 14.27
C ALA A 82 -11.18 -18.45 13.83
N ASP A 83 -12.11 -17.64 14.35
CA ASP A 83 -13.51 -17.67 13.92
C ASP A 83 -13.67 -16.75 12.70
N LEU A 84 -13.35 -17.30 11.54
CA LEU A 84 -13.39 -16.57 10.27
C LEU A 84 -14.82 -16.15 9.86
N ASP A 85 -15.85 -16.77 10.43
CA ASP A 85 -17.24 -16.45 10.16
C ASP A 85 -17.73 -15.25 11.02
N SER A 86 -16.91 -14.83 12.00
CA SER A 86 -17.22 -13.69 12.86
C SER A 86 -17.02 -12.36 12.12
N VAL A 87 -18.05 -11.52 12.09
CA VAL A 87 -18.00 -10.17 11.54
C VAL A 87 -16.92 -9.32 12.23
N ASP A 88 -16.78 -9.47 13.54
CA ASP A 88 -15.77 -8.75 14.33
C ASP A 88 -14.34 -9.18 13.98
N TYR A 89 -14.15 -10.45 13.68
CA TYR A 89 -12.84 -10.95 13.28
C TYR A 89 -12.49 -10.51 11.85
N ALA A 90 -13.47 -10.52 10.94
CA ALA A 90 -13.29 -10.00 9.59
C ALA A 90 -12.94 -8.49 9.59
N ALA A 91 -13.60 -7.70 10.43
CA ALA A 91 -13.29 -6.29 10.61
C ALA A 91 -11.85 -6.08 11.14
N TYR A 92 -11.44 -6.87 12.13
CA TYR A 92 -10.08 -6.85 12.65
C TYR A 92 -9.03 -7.17 11.57
N LEU A 93 -9.24 -8.23 10.78
CA LEU A 93 -8.32 -8.58 9.69
C LEU A 93 -8.28 -7.50 8.60
N THR A 94 -9.41 -6.84 8.34
CA THR A 94 -9.46 -5.71 7.41
C THR A 94 -8.60 -4.55 7.90
N GLU A 95 -8.66 -4.22 9.19
CA GLU A 95 -7.80 -3.21 9.81
C GLU A 95 -6.30 -3.58 9.70
N GLN A 96 -5.96 -4.85 9.98
CA GLN A 96 -4.57 -5.33 9.83
C GLN A 96 -4.08 -5.25 8.37
N LEU A 97 -4.94 -5.53 7.40
CA LEU A 97 -4.63 -5.39 5.98
C LEU A 97 -4.41 -3.92 5.60
N GLU A 98 -5.29 -3.01 6.07
CA GLU A 98 -5.19 -1.58 5.83
C GLU A 98 -3.90 -0.99 6.43
N ASP A 99 -3.56 -1.36 7.66
CA ASP A 99 -2.33 -0.95 8.35
C ASP A 99 -1.09 -1.45 7.61
N TYR A 100 -1.09 -2.71 7.20
CA TYR A 100 0.02 -3.30 6.45
C TYR A 100 0.28 -2.54 5.15
N VAL A 101 -0.75 -2.27 4.35
CA VAL A 101 -0.62 -1.55 3.07
C VAL A 101 -0.24 -0.08 3.31
N THR A 102 -0.81 0.55 4.34
CA THR A 102 -0.46 1.93 4.74
C THR A 102 1.02 2.04 5.06
N GLU A 103 1.57 1.07 5.82
CA GLU A 103 2.99 1.04 6.14
C GLU A 103 3.85 0.92 4.88
N LYS A 104 3.51 0.00 3.96
CA LYS A 104 4.29 -0.21 2.73
C LYS A 104 4.31 1.03 1.84
N ILE A 105 3.16 1.68 1.63
CA ILE A 105 3.06 2.92 0.86
C ILE A 105 3.86 4.04 1.56
N SER A 106 3.68 4.22 2.85
CA SER A 106 4.34 5.30 3.61
C SER A 106 5.87 5.16 3.60
N ARG A 107 6.40 3.93 3.65
CA ARG A 107 7.84 3.66 3.59
C ARG A 107 8.44 4.09 2.25
N VAL A 108 7.83 3.75 1.12
CA VAL A 108 8.36 4.12 -0.20
C VAL A 108 8.22 5.62 -0.48
N LEU A 109 7.16 6.26 0.01
CA LEU A 109 7.01 7.72 -0.04
C LEU A 109 8.11 8.41 0.77
N SER A 110 8.36 7.95 1.99
CA SER A 110 9.45 8.47 2.85
C SER A 110 10.81 8.25 2.23
N LEU A 111 11.03 7.13 1.55
CA LEU A 111 12.28 6.86 0.83
C LEU A 111 12.46 7.84 -0.33
N SER A 112 11.40 8.07 -1.14
CA SER A 112 11.42 9.04 -2.25
C SER A 112 11.77 10.44 -1.74
N ALA A 113 11.12 10.89 -0.67
CA ALA A 113 11.39 12.19 -0.04
C ALA A 113 12.82 12.30 0.50
N LYS A 114 13.33 11.29 1.21
CA LYS A 114 14.70 11.28 1.75
C LYS A 114 15.78 11.29 0.67
N LEU A 115 15.54 10.63 -0.45
CA LEU A 115 16.47 10.60 -1.58
C LEU A 115 16.40 11.88 -2.43
N GLY A 116 15.32 12.67 -2.30
CA GLY A 116 15.02 13.75 -3.22
C GLY A 116 14.93 13.24 -4.67
N ALA A 117 14.30 12.08 -4.87
CA ALA A 117 14.23 11.41 -6.17
C ALA A 117 12.80 10.90 -6.42
N ASP A 118 12.15 11.42 -7.43
CA ASP A 118 10.79 11.03 -7.82
C ASP A 118 10.74 9.73 -8.63
N PHE A 119 11.16 8.61 -8.02
CA PHE A 119 11.08 7.30 -8.67
C PHE A 119 9.65 6.72 -8.71
N LEU A 120 8.72 7.36 -7.99
CA LEU A 120 7.31 7.00 -7.96
C LEU A 120 6.48 7.71 -9.03
N ALA A 121 7.07 8.69 -9.74
CA ALA A 121 6.44 9.53 -10.74
C ALA A 121 5.32 10.43 -10.17
N LEU A 122 5.51 10.93 -8.95
CA LEU A 122 4.56 11.84 -8.27
C LEU A 122 4.47 13.19 -8.98
N GLY A 123 5.58 13.68 -9.54
CA GLY A 123 5.60 14.87 -10.38
C GLY A 123 4.71 14.75 -11.60
N SER A 124 4.66 13.57 -12.23
CA SER A 124 3.75 13.33 -13.34
C SER A 124 2.29 13.37 -12.91
N ALA A 125 1.96 12.87 -11.72
CA ALA A 125 0.61 12.96 -11.18
C ALA A 125 0.22 14.42 -10.89
N ALA A 126 1.15 15.23 -10.38
CA ALA A 126 0.93 16.66 -10.15
C ALA A 126 0.73 17.40 -11.48
N GLU A 127 1.56 17.14 -12.49
CA GLU A 127 1.44 17.74 -13.83
C GLU A 127 0.11 17.39 -14.50
N LEU A 128 -0.32 16.12 -14.42
CA LEU A 128 -1.59 15.68 -14.99
C LEU A 128 -2.79 16.30 -14.28
N SER A 129 -2.69 16.61 -12.98
CA SER A 129 -3.80 17.23 -12.23
C SER A 129 -4.02 18.68 -12.61
N ASP A 130 -2.94 19.46 -12.79
CA ASP A 130 -2.99 20.84 -13.27
C ASP A 130 -1.67 21.23 -13.95
N PRO A 131 -1.60 21.09 -15.30
CA PRO A 131 -0.40 21.43 -16.05
C PRO A 131 0.00 22.91 -16.01
N ALA A 132 -0.96 23.80 -15.74
CA ALA A 132 -0.68 25.23 -15.67
C ALA A 132 0.03 25.59 -14.36
N LEU A 133 -0.50 25.10 -13.25
CA LEU A 133 0.11 25.27 -11.92
C LEU A 133 1.44 24.56 -11.79
N TYR A 134 1.56 23.34 -12.36
CA TYR A 134 2.80 22.58 -12.32
C TYR A 134 3.99 23.34 -12.96
N ARG A 135 3.75 24.04 -14.08
CA ARG A 135 4.78 24.87 -14.74
C ARG A 135 5.21 26.10 -13.94
N LEU A 136 4.41 26.49 -12.96
CA LEU A 136 4.71 27.62 -12.08
C LEU A 136 5.48 27.23 -10.81
N LEU A 137 5.72 25.90 -10.59
CA LEU A 137 6.53 25.46 -9.46
C LEU A 137 7.92 26.11 -9.50
N PRO A 138 8.39 26.67 -8.38
CA PRO A 138 9.61 27.49 -8.32
C PRO A 138 10.90 26.69 -8.49
N MET A 139 10.83 25.36 -8.37
CA MET A 139 11.98 24.46 -8.46
C MET A 139 11.58 23.10 -9.07
N GLN A 140 12.58 22.28 -9.38
CA GLN A 140 12.33 20.92 -9.86
C GLN A 140 11.56 20.12 -8.81
N PHE A 141 10.63 19.29 -9.25
CA PHE A 141 9.73 18.52 -8.39
C PHE A 141 10.48 17.65 -7.36
N ASP A 142 11.61 17.07 -7.75
CA ASP A 142 12.45 16.27 -6.84
C ASP A 142 12.86 17.02 -5.58
N SER A 143 13.14 18.34 -5.72
CA SER A 143 13.48 19.19 -4.58
C SER A 143 12.28 19.53 -3.70
N TYR A 144 11.07 19.38 -4.23
CA TYR A 144 9.82 19.63 -3.53
C TYR A 144 9.39 18.48 -2.62
N LEU A 145 9.82 17.25 -2.95
CA LEU A 145 9.38 16.02 -2.26
C LEU A 145 9.63 16.04 -0.75
N GLY A 146 10.73 16.64 -0.31
CA GLY A 146 11.11 16.69 1.11
C GLY A 146 10.23 17.58 1.96
N GLU A 147 9.56 18.57 1.36
CA GLU A 147 8.71 19.56 2.02
C GLU A 147 7.21 19.25 1.86
N LEU A 148 6.88 18.33 0.96
CA LEU A 148 5.51 18.02 0.59
C LEU A 148 4.82 17.15 1.63
N GLU A 149 3.68 17.59 2.14
CA GLU A 149 2.84 16.75 2.99
C GLU A 149 2.26 15.60 2.17
N MET A 150 2.45 14.36 2.65
CA MET A 150 1.92 13.15 2.03
C MET A 150 0.96 12.46 2.99
N ARG A 151 -0.30 12.27 2.57
CA ARG A 151 -1.33 11.59 3.37
C ARG A 151 -1.76 10.32 2.70
N VAL A 152 -1.67 9.20 3.42
CA VAL A 152 -2.08 7.89 2.94
C VAL A 152 -3.38 7.51 3.63
N ALA A 153 -4.35 7.05 2.86
CA ALA A 153 -5.59 6.45 3.34
C ALA A 153 -5.83 5.17 2.55
N VAL A 154 -5.97 4.07 3.25
CA VAL A 154 -6.21 2.75 2.65
C VAL A 154 -7.62 2.30 2.99
N LYS A 155 -8.30 1.67 2.04
CA LYS A 155 -9.59 1.03 2.24
C LYS A 155 -9.49 -0.43 1.83
N GLY A 156 -9.61 -1.33 2.80
CA GLY A 156 -9.50 -2.76 2.65
C GLY A 156 -10.84 -3.46 2.49
N GLN A 157 -10.81 -4.61 1.84
CA GLN A 157 -11.91 -5.55 1.81
C GLN A 157 -11.35 -6.96 1.87
N ILE A 158 -11.86 -7.77 2.80
CA ILE A 158 -11.52 -9.19 2.90
C ILE A 158 -12.71 -10.02 2.49
N SER A 159 -12.50 -10.95 1.56
CA SER A 159 -13.44 -12.00 1.20
C SER A 159 -13.01 -13.32 1.81
N HIS A 160 -13.99 -14.13 2.20
CA HIS A 160 -13.74 -15.50 2.62
C HIS A 160 -13.91 -16.42 1.41
N SER A 161 -12.92 -17.26 1.12
CA SER A 161 -13.13 -18.36 0.19
C SER A 161 -14.02 -19.40 0.89
N ASN A 162 -15.17 -19.72 0.31
CA ASN A 162 -16.02 -20.82 0.78
C ASN A 162 -15.36 -22.19 0.64
N ASP A 163 -14.14 -22.27 0.10
CA ASP A 163 -13.32 -23.47 -0.10
C ASP A 163 -12.17 -23.61 0.91
N ILE A 164 -12.38 -23.23 2.16
CA ILE A 164 -11.42 -23.57 3.21
C ILE A 164 -11.48 -25.09 3.36
N ARG A 165 -10.54 -25.80 2.75
CA ARG A 165 -10.29 -27.24 3.00
C ARG A 165 -9.94 -27.38 4.47
N ARG A 166 -10.92 -27.74 5.30
CA ARG A 166 -10.66 -28.27 6.64
C ARG A 166 -9.78 -29.50 6.45
N SER A 167 -8.52 -29.42 6.84
CA SER A 167 -7.67 -30.59 7.01
C SER A 167 -8.33 -31.47 8.07
N VAL A 168 -9.09 -32.46 7.62
CA VAL A 168 -9.60 -33.52 8.49
C VAL A 168 -8.38 -34.34 8.88
N GLN A 169 -7.86 -34.12 10.09
CA GLN A 169 -6.99 -35.08 10.74
C GLN A 169 -7.81 -36.36 10.94
N GLN A 170 -7.61 -37.34 10.07
CA GLN A 170 -8.05 -38.70 10.31
C GLN A 170 -7.28 -39.22 11.54
N VAL A 171 -7.97 -39.26 12.68
CA VAL A 171 -7.53 -40.04 13.82
C VAL A 171 -7.73 -41.51 13.43
N VAL A 172 -6.63 -42.14 13.05
CA VAL A 172 -6.60 -43.63 12.92
C VAL A 172 -6.54 -44.17 14.33
N SER A 173 -7.69 -44.63 14.85
CA SER A 173 -7.75 -45.49 16.04
C SER A 173 -7.36 -46.89 15.66
N THR A 174 -6.29 -47.37 16.28
CA THR A 174 -5.92 -48.80 16.32
C THR A 174 -6.54 -49.45 17.53
#